data_a1a9acacf41256acd1d7e3829201a47a
#
_entry.id   a1a9acacf41256acd1d7e3829201a47a
#
_cell.length_a   1.000
_cell.length_b   1.000
_cell.length_c   1.000
_cell.angle_alpha   90.00
_cell.angle_beta   90.00
_cell.angle_gamma   90.00
#
_symmetry.space_group_name_H-M   'P 1'
#
loop_
_entity.id
_entity.type
_entity.pdbx_description
1 polymer ?
#
loop_
_entity_poly.entity_id
_entity_poly.type
_entity_poly.pdbx_seq_one_letter_code
_entity_poly.pdbx_strand_id
1 'polypeptide(L)'
;MTKFLERSEVIKLRLQGKSYSEIKQIVNVSKSSLSLWLRNVQLTEKQISGLKEKKIRSVERFIKSMKIKRQIRLETYLNNQKHKWLPLSEREEFIAGLFLYSGEGNKVSSNSISISNTDPSVIKFSYYWMQNCLLIPREKIFLKLHLYDDMNIEEETNFWSKEIGIDKKQFKRPYIKKSSRIDIDQKGYGHGTCGVWAFKTEIKENILMALMAILNHYASKMTRL
;
A
#
# COMPACT_ATOMS: atom_id res chain seq x y z
N MET A 1 -13.46 -12.71 57.42
CA MET A 1 -12.21 -11.93 57.71
C MET A 1 -11.35 -11.65 56.47
N THR A 2 -11.13 -12.60 55.59
CA THR A 2 -10.27 -12.48 54.40
C THR A 2 -10.62 -11.30 53.47
N LYS A 3 -11.89 -11.09 53.12
CA LYS A 3 -12.32 -10.00 52.22
C LYS A 3 -12.09 -8.57 52.79
N PHE A 4 -12.04 -8.41 54.12
CA PHE A 4 -11.78 -7.12 54.72
C PHE A 4 -10.30 -6.72 54.58
N LEU A 5 -9.40 -7.67 54.78
CA LEU A 5 -7.95 -7.49 54.64
C LEU A 5 -7.60 -7.21 53.17
N GLU A 6 -8.17 -7.98 52.24
CA GLU A 6 -8.00 -7.78 50.79
C GLU A 6 -8.46 -6.39 50.36
N ARG A 7 -9.60 -5.96 50.85
CA ARG A 7 -10.14 -4.60 50.56
C ARG A 7 -9.21 -3.50 51.06
N SER A 8 -8.70 -3.63 52.28
CA SER A 8 -7.79 -2.65 52.84
C SER A 8 -6.48 -2.53 52.03
N GLU A 9 -5.92 -3.68 51.65
CA GLU A 9 -4.71 -3.73 50.81
C GLU A 9 -4.97 -3.13 49.40
N VAL A 10 -6.10 -3.42 48.78
CA VAL A 10 -6.51 -2.86 47.50
C VAL A 10 -6.60 -1.32 47.56
N ILE A 11 -7.21 -0.77 48.63
CA ILE A 11 -7.31 0.69 48.82
C ILE A 11 -5.91 1.30 48.97
N LYS A 12 -5.05 0.70 49.80
CA LYS A 12 -3.67 1.15 50.01
C LYS A 12 -2.87 1.19 48.68
N LEU A 13 -2.96 0.12 47.87
CA LEU A 13 -2.30 0.05 46.56
C LEU A 13 -2.84 1.13 45.61
N ARG A 14 -4.15 1.40 45.66
CA ARG A 14 -4.75 2.41 44.82
C ARG A 14 -4.28 3.82 45.17
N LEU A 15 -4.17 4.12 46.45
CA LEU A 15 -3.63 5.40 46.96
C LEU A 15 -2.14 5.57 46.66
N GLN A 16 -1.42 4.49 46.39
CA GLN A 16 -0.06 4.51 45.83
C GLN A 16 -0.02 4.76 44.30
N GLY A 17 -1.17 5.00 43.65
CA GLY A 17 -1.27 5.27 42.22
C GLY A 17 -1.19 4.02 41.34
N LYS A 18 -1.42 2.83 41.89
CA LYS A 18 -1.46 1.60 41.07
C LYS A 18 -2.77 1.50 40.27
N SER A 19 -2.66 1.03 39.03
CA SER A 19 -3.80 0.71 38.19
C SER A 19 -4.54 -0.55 38.66
N TYR A 20 -5.76 -0.77 38.20
CA TYR A 20 -6.51 -2.00 38.49
C TYR A 20 -5.78 -3.27 38.05
N SER A 21 -5.06 -3.21 36.93
CA SER A 21 -4.27 -4.34 36.42
C SER A 21 -3.08 -4.66 37.34
N GLU A 22 -2.36 -3.63 37.80
CA GLU A 22 -1.24 -3.79 38.76
C GLU A 22 -1.72 -4.31 40.10
N ILE A 23 -2.88 -3.85 40.59
CA ILE A 23 -3.49 -4.33 41.84
C ILE A 23 -3.88 -5.82 41.73
N LYS A 24 -4.47 -6.22 40.62
CA LYS A 24 -4.83 -7.64 40.36
C LYS A 24 -3.64 -8.60 40.32
N GLN A 25 -2.46 -8.12 39.97
CA GLN A 25 -1.24 -8.95 40.01
C GLN A 25 -0.75 -9.21 41.45
N ILE A 26 -1.16 -8.36 42.39
CA ILE A 26 -0.72 -8.43 43.81
C ILE A 26 -1.79 -9.09 44.67
N VAL A 27 -3.06 -8.73 44.44
CA VAL A 27 -4.20 -9.23 45.23
C VAL A 27 -5.14 -9.98 44.31
N ASN A 28 -5.45 -11.23 44.64
CA ASN A 28 -6.30 -12.10 43.82
C ASN A 28 -7.80 -11.74 43.98
N VAL A 29 -8.22 -10.67 43.34
CA VAL A 29 -9.60 -10.17 43.40
C VAL A 29 -10.19 -9.92 42.01
N SER A 30 -11.52 -10.04 41.87
CA SER A 30 -12.20 -9.76 40.61
C SER A 30 -12.16 -8.28 40.25
N LYS A 31 -12.28 -7.98 38.95
CA LYS A 31 -12.35 -6.59 38.50
C LYS A 31 -13.60 -5.87 39.03
N SER A 32 -14.70 -6.57 39.19
CA SER A 32 -15.94 -6.06 39.78
C SER A 32 -15.77 -5.70 41.25
N SER A 33 -15.07 -6.55 42.03
CA SER A 33 -14.75 -6.23 43.44
C SER A 33 -13.87 -5.01 43.55
N LEU A 34 -12.82 -4.89 42.68
CA LEU A 34 -11.99 -3.68 42.64
C LEU A 34 -12.80 -2.42 42.32
N SER A 35 -13.69 -2.49 41.32
CA SER A 35 -14.54 -1.37 40.94
C SER A 35 -15.47 -0.95 42.08
N LEU A 36 -16.05 -1.90 42.82
CA LEU A 36 -16.91 -1.64 43.97
C LEU A 36 -16.15 -1.01 45.13
N TRP A 37 -14.99 -1.61 45.48
CA TRP A 37 -14.22 -1.16 46.64
C TRP A 37 -13.51 0.18 46.44
N LEU A 38 -13.19 0.53 45.22
CA LEU A 38 -12.45 1.73 44.84
C LEU A 38 -13.34 2.88 44.33
N ARG A 39 -14.67 2.68 44.28
CA ARG A 39 -15.62 3.68 43.77
C ARG A 39 -15.48 5.04 44.43
N ASN A 40 -15.28 5.08 45.73
CA ASN A 40 -15.21 6.32 46.55
C ASN A 40 -13.78 6.75 46.89
N VAL A 41 -12.75 6.09 46.32
CA VAL A 41 -11.35 6.45 46.58
C VAL A 41 -10.99 7.62 45.67
N GLN A 42 -10.77 8.78 46.29
CA GLN A 42 -10.31 9.98 45.58
C GLN A 42 -8.79 9.87 45.33
N LEU A 43 -8.40 10.17 44.13
CA LEU A 43 -7.00 10.22 43.71
C LEU A 43 -6.55 11.65 43.51
N THR A 44 -5.31 11.95 43.83
CA THR A 44 -4.69 13.24 43.55
C THR A 44 -4.50 13.44 42.01
N GLU A 45 -4.43 14.67 41.57
CA GLU A 45 -4.19 14.99 40.15
C GLU A 45 -2.93 14.34 39.60
N LYS A 46 -1.84 14.29 40.41
CA LYS A 46 -0.60 13.62 40.07
C LYS A 46 -0.78 12.11 39.84
N GLN A 47 -1.61 11.44 40.62
CA GLN A 47 -1.93 10.03 40.46
C GLN A 47 -2.78 9.78 39.21
N ILE A 48 -3.75 10.65 38.95
CA ILE A 48 -4.60 10.59 37.77
C ILE A 48 -3.74 10.77 36.49
N SER A 49 -2.84 11.77 36.48
CA SER A 49 -1.91 12.03 35.39
C SER A 49 -1.01 10.82 35.15
N GLY A 50 -0.37 10.27 36.17
CA GLY A 50 0.46 9.10 36.06
C GLY A 50 -0.26 7.85 35.51
N LEU A 51 -1.54 7.67 35.85
CA LEU A 51 -2.35 6.58 35.33
C LEU A 51 -2.72 6.80 33.84
N LYS A 52 -3.00 8.05 33.44
CA LYS A 52 -3.25 8.42 32.02
C LYS A 52 -1.99 8.16 31.18
N GLU A 53 -0.82 8.59 31.64
CA GLU A 53 0.45 8.34 30.93
C GLU A 53 0.76 6.86 30.79
N LYS A 54 0.55 6.05 31.85
CA LYS A 54 0.71 4.58 31.77
C LYS A 54 -0.21 3.97 30.72
N LYS A 55 -1.47 4.44 30.63
CA LYS A 55 -2.42 3.99 29.63
C LYS A 55 -1.96 4.35 28.22
N ILE A 56 -1.52 5.59 27.99
CA ILE A 56 -0.99 6.07 26.71
C ILE A 56 0.19 5.20 26.27
N ARG A 57 1.20 5.04 27.13
CA ARG A 57 2.38 4.17 26.83
C ARG A 57 1.99 2.71 26.56
N SER A 58 0.95 2.20 27.20
CA SER A 58 0.44 0.85 26.95
C SER A 58 -0.20 0.74 25.57
N VAL A 59 -0.99 1.72 25.15
CA VAL A 59 -1.60 1.79 23.82
C VAL A 59 -0.54 1.93 22.74
N GLU A 60 0.46 2.79 22.94
CA GLU A 60 1.57 2.95 21.98
C GLU A 60 2.36 1.63 21.79
N ARG A 61 2.69 0.93 22.89
CA ARG A 61 3.35 -0.38 22.82
C ARG A 61 2.50 -1.41 22.09
N PHE A 62 1.18 -1.41 22.31
CA PHE A 62 0.26 -2.29 21.61
C PHE A 62 0.23 -2.00 20.12
N ILE A 63 0.09 -0.72 19.73
CA ILE A 63 0.10 -0.29 18.32
C ILE A 63 1.42 -0.70 17.64
N LYS A 64 2.56 -0.44 18.29
CA LYS A 64 3.88 -0.84 17.80
C LYS A 64 3.98 -2.36 17.58
N SER A 65 3.54 -3.13 18.57
CA SER A 65 3.51 -4.60 18.49
C SER A 65 2.64 -5.10 17.35
N MET A 66 1.45 -4.53 17.17
CA MET A 66 0.55 -4.88 16.06
C MET A 66 1.15 -4.53 14.70
N LYS A 67 1.83 -3.39 14.58
CA LYS A 67 2.53 -2.98 13.36
C LYS A 67 3.63 -3.99 12.98
N ILE A 68 4.45 -4.39 13.95
CA ILE A 68 5.51 -5.39 13.75
C ILE A 68 4.92 -6.74 13.32
N LYS A 69 3.90 -7.23 14.04
CA LYS A 69 3.22 -8.50 13.70
C LYS A 69 2.62 -8.47 12.30
N ARG A 70 2.02 -7.34 11.89
CA ARG A 70 1.52 -7.17 10.54
C ARG A 70 2.63 -7.23 9.50
N GLN A 71 3.75 -6.56 9.74
CA GLN A 71 4.88 -6.56 8.83
C GLN A 71 5.44 -7.97 8.61
N ILE A 72 5.73 -8.71 9.68
CA ILE A 72 6.20 -10.10 9.61
C ILE A 72 5.22 -10.98 8.80
N ARG A 73 3.92 -10.83 9.07
CA ARG A 73 2.90 -11.58 8.33
C ARG A 73 2.89 -11.25 6.84
N LEU A 74 3.02 -9.96 6.48
CA LEU A 74 3.05 -9.54 5.08
C LEU A 74 4.33 -10.04 4.36
N GLU A 75 5.47 -10.01 5.02
CA GLU A 75 6.73 -10.57 4.50
C GLU A 75 6.61 -12.10 4.27
N THR A 76 6.01 -12.82 5.22
CA THR A 76 5.73 -14.26 5.05
C THR A 76 4.82 -14.51 3.86
N TYR A 77 3.73 -13.74 3.71
CA TYR A 77 2.84 -13.86 2.57
C TYR A 77 3.55 -13.56 1.25
N LEU A 78 4.33 -12.49 1.20
CA LEU A 78 5.10 -12.13 0.01
C LEU A 78 6.05 -13.27 -0.42
N ASN A 79 6.80 -13.85 0.52
CA ASN A 79 7.70 -14.95 0.22
C ASN A 79 6.95 -16.19 -0.29
N ASN A 80 5.84 -16.56 0.36
CA ASN A 80 5.00 -17.66 -0.10
C ASN A 80 4.45 -17.43 -1.53
N GLN A 81 4.00 -16.19 -1.83
CA GLN A 81 3.50 -15.86 -3.16
C GLN A 81 4.62 -15.86 -4.21
N LYS A 82 5.83 -15.38 -3.87
CA LYS A 82 6.99 -15.50 -4.77
C LYS A 82 7.26 -16.95 -5.16
N HIS A 83 7.32 -17.86 -4.19
CA HIS A 83 7.55 -19.28 -4.45
C HIS A 83 6.45 -19.95 -5.28
N LYS A 84 5.21 -19.49 -5.11
CA LYS A 84 4.06 -20.06 -5.80
C LYS A 84 3.95 -19.60 -7.25
N TRP A 85 4.27 -18.35 -7.54
CA TRP A 85 3.96 -17.71 -8.81
C TRP A 85 5.16 -17.38 -9.68
N LEU A 86 6.38 -17.40 -9.14
CA LEU A 86 7.56 -17.02 -9.91
C LEU A 86 8.53 -18.21 -10.08
N PRO A 87 9.22 -18.30 -11.24
CA PRO A 87 9.09 -17.40 -12.38
C PRO A 87 7.82 -17.64 -13.18
N LEU A 88 7.31 -16.62 -13.86
CA LEU A 88 6.24 -16.78 -14.85
C LEU A 88 6.80 -17.38 -16.14
N SER A 89 5.99 -18.19 -16.83
CA SER A 89 6.27 -18.59 -18.20
C SER A 89 6.01 -17.44 -19.18
N GLU A 90 6.58 -17.48 -20.38
CA GLU A 90 6.37 -16.46 -21.42
C GLU A 90 4.89 -16.19 -21.70
N ARG A 91 4.06 -17.25 -21.68
CA ARG A 91 2.61 -17.13 -21.85
C ARG A 91 1.94 -16.39 -20.68
N GLU A 92 2.36 -16.67 -19.45
CA GLU A 92 1.85 -16.01 -18.27
C GLU A 92 2.29 -14.54 -18.22
N GLU A 93 3.52 -14.24 -18.59
CA GLU A 93 4.02 -12.86 -18.72
C GLU A 93 3.22 -12.07 -19.75
N PHE A 94 2.95 -12.67 -20.93
CA PHE A 94 2.11 -12.04 -21.95
C PHE A 94 0.71 -11.75 -21.41
N ILE A 95 0.06 -12.73 -20.78
CA ILE A 95 -1.29 -12.58 -20.20
C ILE A 95 -1.31 -11.55 -19.08
N ALA A 96 -0.32 -11.55 -18.21
CA ALA A 96 -0.23 -10.56 -17.12
C ALA A 96 -0.16 -9.12 -17.67
N GLY A 97 0.67 -8.88 -18.69
CA GLY A 97 0.75 -7.61 -19.38
C GLY A 97 -0.51 -7.25 -20.16
N LEU A 98 -1.17 -8.23 -20.77
CA LEU A 98 -2.43 -8.05 -21.48
C LEU A 98 -3.54 -7.55 -20.53
N PHE A 99 -3.68 -8.15 -19.34
CA PHE A 99 -4.66 -7.71 -18.35
C PHE A 99 -4.28 -6.41 -17.66
N LEU A 100 -2.98 -6.16 -17.44
CA LEU A 100 -2.51 -4.85 -17.01
C LEU A 100 -2.88 -3.77 -18.04
N TYR A 101 -2.67 -4.05 -19.33
CA TYR A 101 -3.08 -3.15 -20.41
C TYR A 101 -4.61 -2.98 -20.45
N SER A 102 -5.37 -4.01 -20.14
CA SER A 102 -6.83 -3.91 -20.02
C SER A 102 -7.28 -2.96 -18.90
N GLY A 103 -6.56 -2.89 -17.78
CA GLY A 103 -6.84 -1.98 -16.66
C GLY A 103 -6.35 -0.55 -16.92
N GLU A 104 -5.07 -0.41 -17.22
CA GLU A 104 -4.32 0.85 -17.21
C GLU A 104 -3.97 1.38 -18.61
N GLY A 105 -4.21 0.61 -19.66
CA GLY A 105 -3.80 0.94 -21.02
C GLY A 105 -4.74 1.91 -21.74
N ASN A 106 -4.19 2.72 -22.62
CA ASN A 106 -4.95 3.60 -23.51
C ASN A 106 -5.61 2.79 -24.62
N LYS A 107 -6.94 2.80 -24.65
CA LYS A 107 -7.76 2.10 -25.66
C LYS A 107 -8.28 3.03 -26.76
N VAL A 108 -8.21 4.33 -26.57
CA VAL A 108 -8.76 5.33 -27.49
C VAL A 108 -7.88 5.50 -28.74
N SER A 109 -6.57 5.54 -28.58
CA SER A 109 -5.64 5.67 -29.70
C SER A 109 -5.63 4.41 -30.56
N SER A 110 -5.75 4.53 -31.87
CA SER A 110 -5.69 3.41 -32.80
C SER A 110 -4.27 2.91 -33.10
N ASN A 111 -3.26 3.78 -32.94
CA ASN A 111 -1.90 3.53 -33.42
C ASN A 111 -0.85 3.45 -32.30
N SER A 112 -1.24 3.66 -31.04
CA SER A 112 -0.29 3.62 -29.93
C SER A 112 -0.71 2.66 -28.84
N ILE A 113 0.30 2.01 -28.26
CA ILE A 113 0.21 1.23 -27.05
C ILE A 113 0.78 2.06 -25.94
N SER A 114 0.03 2.30 -24.86
CA SER A 114 0.56 3.00 -23.69
C SER A 114 -0.09 2.53 -22.41
N ILE A 115 0.73 2.48 -21.36
CA ILE A 115 0.32 2.21 -19.98
C ILE A 115 0.89 3.33 -19.13
N SER A 116 0.07 3.95 -18.29
CA SER A 116 0.49 5.04 -17.43
C SER A 116 0.12 4.73 -15.99
N ASN A 117 1.10 4.88 -15.08
CA ASN A 117 0.89 4.64 -13.65
C ASN A 117 1.83 5.51 -12.82
N THR A 118 1.54 5.63 -11.52
CA THR A 118 2.37 6.32 -10.53
C THR A 118 3.33 5.37 -9.81
N ASP A 119 3.10 4.06 -9.91
CA ASP A 119 3.95 3.03 -9.32
C ASP A 119 5.08 2.64 -10.28
N PRO A 120 6.35 2.85 -9.91
CA PRO A 120 7.49 2.47 -10.75
C PRO A 120 7.53 0.98 -11.10
N SER A 121 7.02 0.11 -10.24
CA SER A 121 6.99 -1.35 -10.49
C SER A 121 6.07 -1.70 -11.65
N VAL A 122 4.91 -1.04 -11.74
CA VAL A 122 3.96 -1.17 -12.85
C VAL A 122 4.59 -0.70 -14.16
N ILE A 123 5.31 0.43 -14.12
CA ILE A 123 5.99 0.99 -15.29
C ILE A 123 7.16 0.11 -15.73
N LYS A 124 7.96 -0.42 -14.80
CA LYS A 124 9.04 -1.40 -15.11
C LYS A 124 8.47 -2.64 -15.80
N PHE A 125 7.41 -3.22 -15.26
CA PHE A 125 6.78 -4.39 -15.87
C PHE A 125 6.16 -4.07 -17.23
N SER A 126 5.53 -2.91 -17.41
CA SER A 126 4.97 -2.47 -18.68
C SER A 126 6.05 -2.32 -19.77
N TYR A 127 7.21 -1.76 -19.40
CA TYR A 127 8.36 -1.63 -20.29
C TYR A 127 8.91 -3.01 -20.68
N TYR A 128 9.13 -3.87 -19.67
CA TYR A 128 9.55 -5.26 -19.89
C TYR A 128 8.59 -5.99 -20.84
N TRP A 129 7.29 -5.89 -20.58
CA TRP A 129 6.27 -6.54 -21.40
C TRP A 129 6.28 -6.05 -22.85
N MET A 130 6.40 -4.74 -23.09
CA MET A 130 6.49 -4.19 -24.45
C MET A 130 7.75 -4.69 -25.17
N GLN A 131 8.86 -4.78 -24.49
CA GLN A 131 10.13 -5.21 -25.07
C GLN A 131 10.18 -6.72 -25.30
N ASN A 132 9.83 -7.53 -24.31
CA ASN A 132 10.08 -8.97 -24.33
C ASN A 132 8.88 -9.78 -24.81
N CYS A 133 7.66 -9.38 -24.47
CA CYS A 133 6.46 -10.12 -24.91
C CYS A 133 5.88 -9.59 -26.23
N LEU A 134 5.95 -8.27 -26.47
CA LEU A 134 5.49 -7.66 -27.73
C LEU A 134 6.60 -7.46 -28.75
N LEU A 135 7.83 -7.79 -28.40
CA LEU A 135 9.03 -7.69 -29.25
C LEU A 135 9.22 -6.30 -29.87
N ILE A 136 8.86 -5.25 -29.13
CA ILE A 136 9.05 -3.88 -29.57
C ILE A 136 10.49 -3.47 -29.27
N PRO A 137 11.28 -3.05 -30.28
CA PRO A 137 12.64 -2.60 -30.08
C PRO A 137 12.75 -1.47 -29.06
N ARG A 138 13.78 -1.52 -28.21
CA ARG A 138 13.98 -0.57 -27.11
C ARG A 138 13.95 0.89 -27.56
N GLU A 139 14.55 1.19 -28.71
CA GLU A 139 14.61 2.53 -29.28
C GLU A 139 13.25 3.06 -29.78
N LYS A 140 12.25 2.18 -29.90
CA LYS A 140 10.86 2.53 -30.26
C LYS A 140 9.92 2.64 -29.06
N ILE A 141 10.44 2.35 -27.86
CA ILE A 141 9.73 2.54 -26.60
C ILE A 141 10.20 3.85 -25.97
N PHE A 142 9.30 4.74 -25.61
CA PHE A 142 9.63 6.00 -24.96
C PHE A 142 8.72 6.21 -23.74
N LEU A 143 9.17 7.12 -22.87
CA LEU A 143 8.45 7.51 -21.67
C LEU A 143 7.95 8.94 -21.77
N LYS A 144 6.82 9.20 -21.14
CA LYS A 144 6.25 10.52 -21.02
C LYS A 144 5.73 10.73 -19.60
N LEU A 145 6.17 11.81 -18.97
CA LEU A 145 5.71 12.19 -17.65
C LEU A 145 4.49 13.10 -17.73
N HIS A 146 3.57 12.92 -16.80
CA HIS A 146 2.48 13.84 -16.51
C HIS A 146 2.73 14.41 -15.12
N LEU A 147 3.09 15.68 -15.08
CA LEU A 147 3.52 16.38 -13.89
C LEU A 147 2.54 17.51 -13.55
N TYR A 148 2.60 17.98 -12.33
CA TYR A 148 1.90 19.18 -11.90
C TYR A 148 2.83 20.40 -12.13
N ASP A 149 2.27 21.60 -12.15
CA ASP A 149 3.02 22.83 -12.45
C ASP A 149 4.05 23.19 -11.37
N ASP A 150 3.88 22.71 -10.14
CA ASP A 150 4.80 22.86 -9.02
C ASP A 150 5.91 21.80 -8.95
N MET A 151 6.02 20.90 -9.95
CA MET A 151 7.03 19.84 -9.99
C MET A 151 8.24 20.22 -10.87
N ASN A 152 9.43 19.90 -10.40
CA ASN A 152 10.65 20.09 -11.16
C ASN A 152 10.83 18.98 -12.19
N ILE A 153 10.77 19.33 -13.47
CA ILE A 153 10.85 18.37 -14.60
C ILE A 153 12.14 17.55 -14.55
N GLU A 154 13.27 18.18 -14.23
CA GLU A 154 14.56 17.51 -14.23
C GLU A 154 14.67 16.51 -13.08
N GLU A 155 14.24 16.89 -11.88
CA GLU A 155 14.22 16.01 -10.70
C GLU A 155 13.34 14.81 -10.93
N GLU A 156 12.14 15.00 -11.47
CA GLU A 156 11.20 13.91 -11.74
C GLU A 156 11.69 13.01 -12.88
N THR A 157 12.30 13.56 -13.91
CA THR A 157 12.92 12.76 -14.97
C THR A 157 14.10 11.94 -14.43
N ASN A 158 14.91 12.50 -13.53
CA ASN A 158 16.00 11.79 -12.85
C ASN A 158 15.48 10.64 -12.00
N PHE A 159 14.42 10.90 -11.20
CA PHE A 159 13.78 9.87 -10.39
C PHE A 159 13.29 8.69 -11.24
N TRP A 160 12.48 8.97 -12.25
CA TRP A 160 11.92 7.93 -13.11
C TRP A 160 12.98 7.18 -13.92
N SER A 161 13.98 7.89 -14.45
CA SER A 161 15.11 7.30 -15.17
C SER A 161 15.88 6.29 -14.28
N LYS A 162 16.18 6.69 -13.04
CA LYS A 162 16.88 5.85 -12.06
C LYS A 162 16.02 4.66 -11.65
N GLU A 163 14.75 4.89 -11.32
CA GLU A 163 13.83 3.84 -10.86
C GLU A 163 13.59 2.77 -11.93
N ILE A 164 13.41 3.18 -13.18
CA ILE A 164 13.12 2.24 -14.26
C ILE A 164 14.39 1.64 -14.88
N GLY A 165 15.52 2.29 -14.72
CA GLY A 165 16.81 1.91 -15.33
C GLY A 165 16.89 2.26 -16.83
N ILE A 166 16.29 3.37 -17.24
CA ILE A 166 16.18 3.82 -18.64
C ILE A 166 16.86 5.17 -18.84
N ASP A 167 17.57 5.33 -19.98
CA ASP A 167 18.24 6.57 -20.33
C ASP A 167 17.23 7.73 -20.47
N LYS A 168 17.60 8.90 -19.97
CA LYS A 168 16.80 10.14 -20.08
C LYS A 168 16.46 10.50 -21.53
N LYS A 169 17.26 10.10 -22.50
CA LYS A 169 16.99 10.31 -23.93
C LYS A 169 15.71 9.64 -24.43
N GLN A 170 15.23 8.62 -23.72
CA GLN A 170 13.97 7.97 -24.04
C GLN A 170 12.75 8.71 -23.49
N PHE A 171 12.94 9.72 -22.63
CA PHE A 171 11.85 10.56 -22.13
C PHE A 171 11.50 11.63 -23.17
N LYS A 172 10.22 11.72 -23.51
CA LYS A 172 9.67 12.79 -24.33
C LYS A 172 9.23 13.96 -23.46
N ARG A 173 9.01 15.11 -24.08
CA ARG A 173 8.54 16.32 -23.40
C ARG A 173 7.33 15.97 -22.48
N PRO A 174 7.40 16.29 -21.18
CA PRO A 174 6.33 15.99 -20.26
C PRO A 174 5.07 16.79 -20.55
N TYR A 175 3.93 16.26 -20.14
CA TYR A 175 2.70 17.01 -20.05
C TYR A 175 2.62 17.66 -18.67
N ILE A 176 2.44 18.98 -18.63
CA ILE A 176 2.29 19.73 -17.38
C ILE A 176 0.81 20.05 -17.20
N LYS A 177 0.23 19.60 -16.08
CA LYS A 177 -1.12 19.96 -15.68
C LYS A 177 -1.12 21.38 -15.12
N LYS A 178 -2.16 22.14 -15.41
CA LYS A 178 -2.33 23.53 -14.92
C LYS A 178 -2.75 23.62 -13.43
N SER A 179 -2.71 22.51 -12.70
CA SER A 179 -3.04 22.43 -11.28
C SER A 179 -1.81 22.10 -10.46
N SER A 180 -1.75 22.62 -9.24
CA SER A 180 -0.72 22.32 -8.24
C SER A 180 -1.10 21.08 -7.42
N ARG A 181 -0.11 20.40 -6.83
CA ARG A 181 -0.33 19.31 -5.86
C ARG A 181 -1.06 19.78 -4.60
N ILE A 182 -0.96 21.06 -4.26
CA ILE A 182 -1.62 21.67 -3.09
C ILE A 182 -3.15 21.67 -3.26
N ASP A 183 -3.63 21.73 -4.51
CA ASP A 183 -5.06 21.79 -4.86
C ASP A 183 -5.74 20.41 -4.81
N ILE A 184 -5.02 19.35 -4.42
CA ILE A 184 -5.52 17.98 -4.45
C ILE A 184 -5.69 17.46 -3.03
N ASP A 185 -6.93 17.11 -2.65
CA ASP A 185 -7.29 16.56 -1.32
C ASP A 185 -6.62 15.22 -0.99
N GLN A 186 -6.20 14.47 -2.00
CA GLN A 186 -5.41 13.25 -1.82
C GLN A 186 -3.93 13.60 -1.85
N LYS A 187 -3.16 13.09 -0.88
CA LYS A 187 -1.68 13.19 -0.90
C LYS A 187 -1.19 12.76 -2.26
N GLY A 188 -0.85 13.75 -3.06
CA GLY A 188 -0.50 13.59 -4.45
C GLY A 188 0.64 12.59 -4.61
N TYR A 189 0.63 11.90 -5.67
CA TYR A 189 1.61 10.93 -6.07
C TYR A 189 2.98 11.61 -6.18
N GLY A 190 3.91 11.26 -5.27
CA GLY A 190 5.15 11.97 -4.99
C GLY A 190 5.96 12.39 -6.21
N HIS A 191 5.91 11.64 -7.34
CA HIS A 191 6.73 11.85 -8.53
C HIS A 191 5.92 11.94 -9.84
N GLY A 192 4.66 12.35 -9.76
CA GLY A 192 3.77 12.42 -10.92
C GLY A 192 3.42 11.06 -11.51
N THR A 193 2.91 11.05 -12.72
CA THR A 193 2.55 9.83 -13.46
C THR A 193 3.53 9.61 -14.61
N CYS A 194 4.08 8.42 -14.72
CA CYS A 194 4.88 8.02 -15.87
C CYS A 194 4.07 7.14 -16.82
N GLY A 195 4.17 7.38 -18.11
CA GLY A 195 3.61 6.53 -19.16
C GLY A 195 4.69 5.91 -20.02
N VAL A 196 4.57 4.62 -20.31
CA VAL A 196 5.36 3.90 -21.32
C VAL A 196 4.57 3.87 -22.61
N TRP A 197 5.21 4.20 -23.73
CA TRP A 197 4.56 4.40 -25.02
C TRP A 197 5.33 3.75 -26.15
N ALA A 198 4.58 3.18 -27.11
CA ALA A 198 5.12 2.75 -28.41
C ALA A 198 4.06 2.95 -29.49
N PHE A 199 4.50 3.28 -30.72
CA PHE A 199 3.61 3.39 -31.89
C PHE A 199 3.73 2.13 -32.76
N LYS A 200 2.71 1.28 -32.75
CA LYS A 200 2.62 0.04 -33.50
C LYS A 200 1.17 -0.39 -33.63
N THR A 201 0.51 0.06 -34.72
CA THR A 201 -0.92 -0.22 -34.99
C THR A 201 -1.23 -1.71 -34.97
N GLU A 202 -0.49 -2.51 -35.74
CA GLU A 202 -0.71 -3.95 -35.85
C GLU A 202 -0.61 -4.68 -34.50
N ILE A 203 0.41 -4.36 -33.68
CA ILE A 203 0.55 -4.95 -32.34
C ILE A 203 -0.61 -4.51 -31.45
N LYS A 204 -1.04 -3.24 -31.55
CA LYS A 204 -2.19 -2.72 -30.81
C LYS A 204 -3.46 -3.50 -31.13
N GLU A 205 -3.75 -3.74 -32.40
CA GLU A 205 -4.91 -4.49 -32.84
C GLU A 205 -4.86 -5.94 -32.36
N ASN A 206 -3.70 -6.60 -32.49
CA ASN A 206 -3.48 -7.97 -31.99
C ASN A 206 -3.72 -8.08 -30.48
N ILE A 207 -3.24 -7.12 -29.67
CA ILE A 207 -3.49 -7.06 -28.21
C ILE A 207 -4.98 -6.98 -27.93
N LEU A 208 -5.69 -6.09 -28.62
CA LEU A 208 -7.13 -5.90 -28.41
C LEU A 208 -7.92 -7.16 -28.81
N MET A 209 -7.54 -7.81 -29.90
CA MET A 209 -8.18 -9.06 -30.32
C MET A 209 -7.87 -10.23 -29.37
N ALA A 210 -6.66 -10.34 -28.86
CA ALA A 210 -6.31 -11.33 -27.86
C ALA A 210 -7.11 -11.14 -26.57
N LEU A 211 -7.24 -9.89 -26.11
CA LEU A 211 -8.04 -9.56 -24.94
C LEU A 211 -9.53 -9.90 -25.16
N MET A 212 -10.07 -9.53 -26.29
CA MET A 212 -11.46 -9.81 -26.66
C MET A 212 -11.72 -11.33 -26.75
N ALA A 213 -10.81 -12.09 -27.33
CA ALA A 213 -10.92 -13.55 -27.43
C ALA A 213 -10.98 -14.21 -26.06
N ILE A 214 -10.10 -13.80 -25.13
CA ILE A 214 -10.10 -14.35 -23.76
C ILE A 214 -11.37 -13.96 -23.02
N LEU A 215 -11.76 -12.70 -23.04
CA LEU A 215 -12.93 -12.22 -22.32
C LEU A 215 -14.22 -12.87 -22.84
N ASN A 216 -14.40 -12.97 -24.16
CA ASN A 216 -15.58 -13.60 -24.75
C ASN A 216 -15.65 -15.09 -24.43
N HIS A 217 -14.51 -15.80 -24.43
CA HIS A 217 -14.48 -17.21 -24.05
C HIS A 217 -15.00 -17.43 -22.62
N TYR A 218 -14.62 -16.60 -21.67
CA TYR A 218 -15.08 -16.75 -20.28
C TYR A 218 -16.48 -16.18 -20.07
N ALA A 219 -16.88 -15.11 -20.78
CA ALA A 219 -18.24 -14.62 -20.75
C ALA A 219 -19.25 -15.69 -21.20
N SER A 220 -18.91 -16.45 -22.26
CA SER A 220 -19.78 -17.55 -22.73
C SER A 220 -19.92 -18.73 -21.77
N LYS A 221 -18.97 -18.92 -20.83
CA LYS A 221 -19.09 -19.91 -19.76
C LYS A 221 -20.06 -19.51 -18.67
N MET A 222 -20.18 -18.20 -18.39
CA MET A 222 -21.09 -17.67 -17.37
C MET A 222 -22.57 -17.77 -17.78
N THR A 223 -22.86 -17.73 -19.09
CA THR A 223 -24.23 -17.86 -19.63
C THR A 223 -24.76 -19.30 -19.61
N ARG A 224 -23.93 -20.27 -19.22
CA ARG A 224 -24.31 -21.72 -19.10
C ARG A 224 -24.49 -22.18 -17.65
N LEU A 225 -24.39 -21.27 -16.67
CA LEU A 225 -24.70 -21.48 -15.26
C LEU A 225 -26.07 -20.89 -14.92
#